data_ade75edc0452496f3c501ee6a7d784d2
#
_entry.id   ade75edc0452496f3c501ee6a7d784d2
#
_cell.length_a   1.000
_cell.length_b   1.000
_cell.length_c   1.000
_cell.angle_alpha   90.00
_cell.angle_beta   90.00
_cell.angle_gamma   90.00
#
_symmetry.space_group_name_H-M   'P 1'
#
loop_
_entity.id
_entity.type
_entity.pdbx_description
1 polymer ?
#
loop_
_entity_poly.entity_id
_entity_poly.type
_entity_poly.pdbx_seq_one_letter_code
_entity_poly.pdbx_strand_id
1 'polypeptide(L)'
;MTVLAPDPEAVAEAPRGRGRAYWAVSDCWNITRRSLTHYQRQPSAVVWQLGFPILSVLLYGYVFGSAMKVPGGGDYREFLMPGMFAMTMAMGFMNTAVAVVTDAGKGVVDRFRSMPMAPSAFASGRGAADLTVAAAELAILAATALLIGWRAGGGVVPALGAFGLLLLLRFSLIWVGVWLGLLVPTPEAAGGLYAVAFPLTMISSTFVAPSLMPGWLGAVAAWNPISSTATATRELFGNPVAGGGTWVEEHALLMAVVWPAAITLVFLPLAVRRFRLLSR
;
A
#
# COMPACT_ATOMS: atom_id res chain seq x y z
N MET A 1 15.78 -15.79 56.78
CA MET A 1 15.78 -14.95 55.56
C MET A 1 14.34 -14.56 55.26
N THR A 2 13.94 -13.38 55.73
CA THR A 2 12.57 -12.87 55.54
C THR A 2 12.52 -12.22 54.18
N VAL A 3 11.80 -12.84 53.23
CA VAL A 3 11.54 -12.24 51.92
C VAL A 3 10.53 -11.11 52.14
N LEU A 4 10.98 -9.87 52.01
CA LEU A 4 10.13 -8.69 52.01
C LEU A 4 9.17 -8.81 50.80
N ALA A 5 7.88 -8.87 51.09
CA ALA A 5 6.86 -8.75 50.04
C ALA A 5 7.00 -7.38 49.38
N PRO A 6 6.90 -7.30 48.04
CA PRO A 6 6.97 -6.02 47.36
C PRO A 6 5.79 -5.14 47.76
N ASP A 7 6.13 -3.87 48.06
CA ASP A 7 5.19 -2.83 48.49
C ASP A 7 4.05 -2.68 47.46
N PRO A 8 2.79 -2.88 47.84
CA PRO A 8 1.66 -2.76 46.91
C PRO A 8 1.42 -1.33 46.40
N GLU A 9 2.08 -0.32 46.96
CA GLU A 9 1.99 1.07 46.51
C GLU A 9 2.99 1.43 45.39
N ALA A 10 3.91 0.53 45.03
CA ALA A 10 4.85 0.73 43.90
C ALA A 10 4.23 0.41 42.51
N VAL A 11 2.91 0.35 42.40
CA VAL A 11 2.26 0.42 41.10
C VAL A 11 2.45 1.84 40.56
N ALA A 12 3.44 2.01 39.72
CA ALA A 12 3.78 3.28 39.10
C ALA A 12 2.50 3.99 38.64
N GLU A 13 2.13 5.07 39.36
CA GLU A 13 1.03 5.95 38.94
C GLU A 13 1.27 6.34 37.47
N ALA A 14 0.37 5.94 36.60
CA ALA A 14 0.37 6.40 35.23
C ALA A 14 0.37 7.93 35.25
N PRO A 15 1.30 8.62 34.56
CA PRO A 15 1.44 10.07 34.62
C PRO A 15 0.13 10.75 34.27
N ARG A 16 -0.56 11.25 35.28
CA ARG A 16 -1.80 12.03 35.19
C ARG A 16 -1.46 13.37 34.57
N GLY A 17 -1.64 13.54 33.23
CA GLY A 17 -1.42 14.86 32.64
C GLY A 17 -1.43 14.97 31.13
N ARG A 18 -1.40 13.85 30.40
CA ARG A 18 -1.42 13.89 28.94
C ARG A 18 -2.68 13.21 28.41
N GLY A 19 -3.48 13.94 27.58
CA GLY A 19 -4.75 13.44 27.06
C GLY A 19 -4.60 12.12 26.28
N ARG A 20 -5.68 11.33 26.19
CA ARG A 20 -5.75 10.06 25.44
C ARG A 20 -5.19 10.17 24.00
N ALA A 21 -5.38 11.32 23.36
CA ALA A 21 -4.86 11.61 22.02
C ALA A 21 -3.31 11.64 21.97
N TYR A 22 -2.66 12.23 22.98
CA TYR A 22 -1.20 12.28 23.08
C TYR A 22 -0.60 10.87 23.16
N TRP A 23 -1.17 10.02 24.00
CA TRP A 23 -0.71 8.64 24.16
C TRP A 23 -0.92 7.83 22.89
N ALA A 24 -2.06 7.99 22.21
CA ALA A 24 -2.33 7.33 20.93
C ALA A 24 -1.31 7.72 19.84
N VAL A 25 -0.93 9.00 19.77
CA VAL A 25 0.09 9.49 18.82
C VAL A 25 1.49 8.98 19.21
N SER A 26 1.84 9.01 20.50
CA SER A 26 3.13 8.50 20.97
C SER A 26 3.29 7.00 20.71
N ASP A 27 2.25 6.22 20.96
CA ASP A 27 2.23 4.78 20.72
C ASP A 27 2.33 4.48 19.23
N CYS A 28 1.59 5.21 18.40
CA CYS A 28 1.68 5.13 16.93
C CYS A 28 3.12 5.41 16.45
N TRP A 29 3.76 6.48 16.97
CA TRP A 29 5.13 6.83 16.64
C TRP A 29 6.14 5.76 17.05
N ASN A 30 6.00 5.21 18.27
CA ASN A 30 6.88 4.16 18.77
C ASN A 30 6.79 2.88 17.92
N ILE A 31 5.58 2.50 17.49
CA ILE A 31 5.36 1.35 16.60
C ILE A 31 5.95 1.63 15.21
N THR A 32 5.73 2.83 14.68
CA THR A 32 6.30 3.26 13.40
C THR A 32 7.82 3.21 13.43
N ARG A 33 8.46 3.81 14.44
CA ARG A 33 9.91 3.82 14.61
C ARG A 33 10.48 2.40 14.73
N ARG A 34 9.82 1.53 15.49
CA ARG A 34 10.22 0.11 15.60
C ARG A 34 10.18 -0.59 14.25
N SER A 35 9.10 -0.41 13.50
CA SER A 35 8.95 -1.02 12.18
C SER A 35 10.00 -0.51 11.20
N LEU A 36 10.28 0.79 11.17
CA LEU A 36 11.33 1.37 10.33
C LEU A 36 12.73 0.86 10.72
N THR A 37 13.01 0.71 12.03
CA THR A 37 14.27 0.13 12.51
C THR A 37 14.43 -1.33 12.07
N HIS A 38 13.34 -2.07 12.00
CA HIS A 38 13.35 -3.45 11.49
C HIS A 38 13.76 -3.49 10.00
N TYR A 39 13.23 -2.59 9.18
CA TYR A 39 13.63 -2.45 7.78
C TYR A 39 15.13 -2.10 7.64
N GLN A 40 15.64 -1.18 8.46
CA GLN A 40 17.07 -0.82 8.45
C GLN A 40 17.99 -1.98 8.81
N ARG A 41 17.54 -2.88 9.67
CA ARG A 41 18.31 -4.05 10.11
C ARG A 41 18.23 -5.25 9.18
N GLN A 42 17.37 -5.22 8.18
CA GLN A 42 17.21 -6.26 7.17
C GLN A 42 17.38 -5.70 5.75
N PRO A 43 18.59 -5.28 5.37
CA PRO A 43 18.83 -4.67 4.06
C PRO A 43 18.51 -5.61 2.90
N SER A 44 18.67 -6.92 3.07
CA SER A 44 18.30 -7.90 2.06
C SER A 44 16.80 -7.89 1.74
N ALA A 45 15.94 -7.75 2.74
CA ALA A 45 14.49 -7.67 2.53
C ALA A 45 14.12 -6.39 1.75
N VAL A 46 14.77 -5.27 2.06
CA VAL A 46 14.59 -3.99 1.33
C VAL A 46 15.05 -4.13 -0.12
N VAL A 47 16.20 -4.74 -0.36
CA VAL A 47 16.73 -4.97 -1.71
C VAL A 47 15.77 -5.84 -2.54
N TRP A 48 15.22 -6.90 -1.97
CA TRP A 48 14.24 -7.74 -2.68
C TRP A 48 12.91 -7.00 -2.90
N GLN A 49 12.43 -6.24 -1.92
CA GLN A 49 11.19 -5.48 -2.03
C GLN A 49 11.27 -4.40 -3.11
N LEU A 50 12.39 -3.69 -3.21
CA LEU A 50 12.61 -2.65 -4.23
C LEU A 50 13.11 -3.23 -5.55
N GLY A 51 13.85 -4.33 -5.52
CA GLY A 51 14.49 -4.92 -6.68
C GLY A 51 13.49 -5.35 -7.74
N PHE A 52 12.42 -6.03 -7.36
CA PHE A 52 11.41 -6.49 -8.32
C PHE A 52 10.70 -5.32 -9.03
N PRO A 53 10.15 -4.29 -8.34
CA PRO A 53 9.57 -3.13 -8.99
C PRO A 53 10.55 -2.36 -9.89
N ILE A 54 11.79 -2.15 -9.44
CA ILE A 54 12.83 -1.46 -10.22
C ILE A 54 13.15 -2.25 -11.49
N LEU A 55 13.42 -3.56 -11.37
CA LEU A 55 13.67 -4.42 -12.52
C LEU A 55 12.49 -4.45 -13.48
N SER A 56 11.26 -4.46 -12.95
CA SER A 56 10.05 -4.41 -13.77
C SER A 56 9.94 -3.09 -14.55
N VAL A 57 10.17 -1.96 -13.90
CA VAL A 57 10.18 -0.64 -14.55
C VAL A 57 11.26 -0.59 -15.65
N LEU A 58 12.46 -1.09 -15.39
CA LEU A 58 13.53 -1.15 -16.37
C LEU A 58 13.18 -2.10 -17.53
N LEU A 59 12.74 -3.31 -17.21
CA LEU A 59 12.39 -4.32 -18.22
C LEU A 59 11.26 -3.83 -19.11
N TYR A 60 10.14 -3.43 -18.55
CA TYR A 60 8.99 -2.97 -19.32
C TYR A 60 9.26 -1.66 -20.04
N GLY A 61 9.99 -0.72 -19.42
CA GLY A 61 10.36 0.55 -20.04
C GLY A 61 11.30 0.41 -21.24
N TYR A 62 12.25 -0.53 -21.19
CA TYR A 62 13.18 -0.74 -22.31
C TYR A 62 12.67 -1.77 -23.33
N VAL A 63 12.12 -2.89 -22.88
CA VAL A 63 11.68 -3.96 -23.80
C VAL A 63 10.42 -3.55 -24.55
N PHE A 64 9.44 -2.98 -23.87
CA PHE A 64 8.16 -2.60 -24.49
C PHE A 64 8.12 -1.14 -24.94
N GLY A 65 8.97 -0.28 -24.34
CA GLY A 65 8.97 1.16 -24.62
C GLY A 65 9.21 1.53 -26.09
N SER A 66 9.95 0.70 -26.83
CA SER A 66 10.21 0.91 -28.26
C SER A 66 9.26 0.13 -29.17
N ALA A 67 8.61 -0.91 -28.65
CA ALA A 67 7.82 -1.86 -29.45
C ALA A 67 6.32 -1.56 -29.44
N MET A 68 5.79 -0.92 -28.39
CA MET A 68 4.37 -0.67 -28.23
C MET A 68 4.00 0.78 -28.54
N LYS A 69 2.87 0.95 -29.24
CA LYS A 69 2.26 2.25 -29.54
C LYS A 69 1.10 2.50 -28.58
N VAL A 70 1.02 3.71 -28.06
CA VAL A 70 -0.11 4.14 -27.21
C VAL A 70 -1.27 4.57 -28.09
N PRO A 71 -2.51 4.12 -27.85
CA PRO A 71 -3.68 4.68 -28.51
C PRO A 71 -3.76 6.19 -28.23
N GLY A 72 -3.89 7.01 -29.27
CA GLY A 72 -3.87 8.47 -29.14
C GLY A 72 -2.49 9.11 -29.29
N GLY A 73 -1.41 8.31 -29.45
CA GLY A 73 -0.04 8.80 -29.62
C GLY A 73 0.72 8.97 -28.30
N GLY A 74 1.99 9.33 -28.39
CA GLY A 74 2.86 9.52 -27.23
C GLY A 74 3.83 8.36 -27.01
N ASP A 75 4.74 8.54 -26.06
CA ASP A 75 5.72 7.51 -25.67
C ASP A 75 5.05 6.47 -24.73
N TYR A 76 5.21 5.21 -25.08
CA TYR A 76 4.70 4.11 -24.25
C TYR A 76 5.28 4.14 -22.82
N ARG A 77 6.49 4.64 -22.62
CA ARG A 77 7.09 4.81 -21.29
C ARG A 77 6.28 5.78 -20.43
N GLU A 78 5.81 6.88 -21.01
CA GLU A 78 4.97 7.85 -20.32
C GLU A 78 3.60 7.25 -19.94
N PHE A 79 3.04 6.42 -20.80
CA PHE A 79 1.82 5.68 -20.48
C PHE A 79 2.04 4.63 -19.38
N LEU A 80 3.14 3.91 -19.43
CA LEU A 80 3.44 2.77 -18.58
C LEU A 80 3.74 3.18 -17.12
N MET A 81 4.56 4.22 -16.92
CA MET A 81 5.13 4.52 -15.59
C MET A 81 4.07 4.80 -14.52
N PRO A 82 3.03 5.63 -14.73
CA PRO A 82 2.00 5.84 -13.71
C PRO A 82 1.24 4.55 -13.36
N GLY A 83 1.02 3.68 -14.34
CA GLY A 83 0.45 2.36 -14.13
C GLY A 83 1.33 1.46 -13.27
N MET A 84 2.65 1.45 -13.52
CA MET A 84 3.62 0.72 -12.71
C MET A 84 3.67 1.22 -11.27
N PHE A 85 3.57 2.53 -11.05
CA PHE A 85 3.46 3.11 -9.71
C PHE A 85 2.19 2.63 -9.00
N ALA A 86 1.03 2.68 -9.68
CA ALA A 86 -0.24 2.21 -9.13
C ALA A 86 -0.21 0.71 -8.81
N MET A 87 0.35 -0.11 -9.70
CA MET A 87 0.53 -1.55 -9.49
C MET A 87 1.44 -1.85 -8.30
N THR A 88 2.57 -1.16 -8.18
CA THR A 88 3.51 -1.35 -7.06
C THR A 88 2.85 -0.96 -5.74
N MET A 89 2.15 0.17 -5.70
CA MET A 89 1.40 0.58 -4.52
C MET A 89 0.30 -0.44 -4.18
N ALA A 90 -0.37 -0.98 -5.17
CA ALA A 90 -1.37 -2.01 -4.96
C ALA A 90 -0.76 -3.30 -4.40
N MET A 91 0.30 -3.83 -5.02
CA MET A 91 0.93 -5.10 -4.58
C MET A 91 1.46 -5.06 -3.15
N GLY A 92 1.76 -3.89 -2.65
CA GLY A 92 2.32 -3.73 -1.30
C GLY A 92 1.43 -4.24 -0.16
N PHE A 93 0.11 -4.44 -0.34
CA PHE A 93 -0.74 -5.03 0.70
C PHE A 93 -0.34 -6.47 1.04
N MET A 94 0.28 -7.18 0.13
CA MET A 94 0.81 -8.53 0.38
C MET A 94 1.93 -8.51 1.42
N ASN A 95 2.86 -7.54 1.31
CA ASN A 95 3.93 -7.38 2.29
C ASN A 95 3.35 -7.09 3.67
N THR A 96 2.28 -6.27 3.74
CA THR A 96 1.53 -6.02 4.98
C THR A 96 0.93 -7.31 5.54
N ALA A 97 0.29 -8.14 4.70
CA ALA A 97 -0.32 -9.40 5.13
C ALA A 97 0.73 -10.38 5.69
N VAL A 98 1.84 -10.60 4.96
CA VAL A 98 2.96 -11.46 5.40
C VAL A 98 3.53 -10.98 6.73
N ALA A 99 3.70 -9.68 6.88
CA ALA A 99 4.26 -9.12 8.11
C ALA A 99 3.30 -9.24 9.29
N VAL A 100 1.99 -9.07 9.09
CA VAL A 100 0.98 -9.24 10.15
C VAL A 100 0.91 -10.69 10.63
N VAL A 101 0.89 -11.67 9.72
CA VAL A 101 0.87 -13.09 10.12
C VAL A 101 2.18 -13.51 10.80
N THR A 102 3.32 -12.96 10.36
CA THR A 102 4.63 -13.21 10.99
C THR A 102 4.69 -12.64 12.41
N ASP A 103 4.17 -11.42 12.62
CA ASP A 103 4.09 -10.80 13.94
C ASP A 103 3.13 -11.58 14.87
N ALA A 104 2.01 -12.07 14.33
CA ALA A 104 1.08 -12.91 15.07
C ALA A 104 1.73 -14.23 15.51
N GLY A 105 2.46 -14.90 14.63
CA GLY A 105 3.17 -16.14 14.93
C GLY A 105 4.30 -16.00 15.96
N LYS A 106 4.89 -14.81 16.09
CA LYS A 106 5.91 -14.50 17.10
C LYS A 106 5.34 -14.07 18.46
N GLY A 107 4.02 -14.13 18.66
CA GLY A 107 3.36 -13.67 19.88
C GLY A 107 3.46 -12.15 20.13
N VAL A 108 3.87 -11.39 19.13
CA VAL A 108 3.96 -9.92 19.21
C VAL A 108 2.57 -9.32 19.41
N VAL A 109 1.56 -9.89 18.76
CA VAL A 109 0.17 -9.50 18.93
C VAL A 109 -0.29 -9.69 20.38
N ASP A 110 0.06 -10.81 21.01
CA ASP A 110 -0.31 -11.11 22.41
C ASP A 110 0.40 -10.18 23.41
N ARG A 111 1.65 -9.79 23.14
CA ARG A 111 2.36 -8.77 23.92
C ARG A 111 1.69 -7.40 23.85
N PHE A 112 1.25 -6.97 22.69
CA PHE A 112 0.52 -5.69 22.54
C PHE A 112 -0.84 -5.72 23.23
N ARG A 113 -1.43 -6.90 23.38
CA ARG A 113 -2.69 -7.10 24.12
C ARG A 113 -2.53 -6.97 25.62
N SER A 114 -1.42 -7.40 26.18
CA SER A 114 -1.13 -7.26 27.62
C SER A 114 -0.76 -5.84 28.02
N MET A 115 -0.49 -4.96 27.06
CA MET A 115 -0.22 -3.55 27.30
C MET A 115 -1.53 -2.74 27.36
N PRO A 116 -1.63 -1.71 28.20
CA PRO A 116 -2.80 -0.82 28.27
C PRO A 116 -2.85 0.15 27.07
N MET A 117 -2.83 -0.39 25.83
CA MET A 117 -2.86 0.37 24.58
C MET A 117 -4.22 0.23 23.90
N ALA A 118 -4.65 1.30 23.19
CA ALA A 118 -5.85 1.20 22.39
C ALA A 118 -5.64 0.20 21.23
N PRO A 119 -6.58 -0.73 20.95
CA PRO A 119 -6.46 -1.69 19.84
C PRO A 119 -6.26 -1.01 18.47
N SER A 120 -6.76 0.23 18.33
CA SER A 120 -6.56 1.06 17.14
C SER A 120 -5.13 1.58 17.00
N ALA A 121 -4.37 1.73 18.11
CA ALA A 121 -3.00 2.24 18.07
C ALA A 121 -2.03 1.28 17.37
N PHE A 122 -2.22 -0.04 17.54
CA PHE A 122 -1.43 -1.03 16.83
C PHE A 122 -1.67 -0.96 15.31
N ALA A 123 -2.93 -0.94 14.92
CA ALA A 123 -3.30 -0.91 13.50
C ALA A 123 -2.87 0.41 12.83
N SER A 124 -3.09 1.56 13.49
CA SER A 124 -2.68 2.88 12.96
C SER A 124 -1.17 3.05 12.90
N GLY A 125 -0.43 2.59 13.93
CA GLY A 125 1.03 2.65 13.96
C GLY A 125 1.66 1.77 12.86
N ARG A 126 1.08 0.59 12.64
CA ARG A 126 1.48 -0.28 11.54
C ARG A 126 1.19 0.38 10.20
N GLY A 127 -0.02 0.90 10.00
CA GLY A 127 -0.42 1.59 8.78
C GLY A 127 0.47 2.80 8.46
N ALA A 128 0.83 3.60 9.47
CA ALA A 128 1.74 4.73 9.31
C ALA A 128 3.15 4.29 8.90
N ALA A 129 3.67 3.22 9.50
CA ALA A 129 4.97 2.64 9.11
C ALA A 129 4.96 2.14 7.66
N ASP A 130 3.95 1.37 7.29
CA ASP A 130 3.80 0.84 5.94
C ASP A 130 3.64 1.96 4.90
N LEU A 131 2.92 3.04 5.24
CA LEU A 131 2.76 4.20 4.35
C LEU A 131 4.07 4.98 4.18
N THR A 132 4.88 5.10 5.24
CA THR A 132 6.21 5.74 5.18
C THR A 132 7.15 4.95 4.27
N VAL A 133 7.16 3.62 4.39
CA VAL A 133 7.94 2.74 3.50
C VAL A 133 7.45 2.84 2.06
N ALA A 134 6.13 2.85 1.85
CA ALA A 134 5.53 3.00 0.53
C ALA A 134 5.88 4.35 -0.12
N ALA A 135 5.92 5.43 0.64
CA ALA A 135 6.35 6.74 0.14
C ALA A 135 7.82 6.72 -0.30
N ALA A 136 8.70 6.07 0.46
CA ALA A 136 10.10 5.89 0.08
C ALA A 136 10.24 5.00 -1.17
N GLU A 137 9.50 3.89 -1.24
CA GLU A 137 9.44 3.01 -2.40
C GLU A 137 8.99 3.76 -3.65
N LEU A 138 7.93 4.56 -3.54
CA LEU A 138 7.40 5.36 -4.63
C LEU A 138 8.40 6.44 -5.08
N ALA A 139 9.10 7.09 -4.16
CA ALA A 139 10.14 8.06 -4.49
C ALA A 139 11.31 7.43 -5.26
N ILE A 140 11.75 6.22 -4.86
CA ILE A 140 12.80 5.47 -5.54
C ILE A 140 12.34 5.07 -6.95
N LEU A 141 11.10 4.57 -7.08
CA LEU A 141 10.55 4.22 -8.40
C LEU A 141 10.40 5.43 -9.31
N ALA A 142 9.94 6.57 -8.77
CA ALA A 142 9.85 7.81 -9.53
C ALA A 142 11.24 8.30 -9.98
N ALA A 143 12.24 8.22 -9.11
CA ALA A 143 13.64 8.52 -9.47
C ALA A 143 14.14 7.59 -10.58
N THR A 144 13.86 6.28 -10.48
CA THR A 144 14.21 5.30 -11.53
C THR A 144 13.51 5.63 -12.84
N ALA A 145 12.22 5.96 -12.81
CA ALA A 145 11.46 6.35 -13.98
C ALA A 145 12.02 7.61 -14.65
N LEU A 146 12.43 8.60 -13.86
CA LEU A 146 13.09 9.81 -14.37
C LEU A 146 14.43 9.50 -15.07
N LEU A 147 15.20 8.54 -14.55
CA LEU A 147 16.48 8.12 -15.15
C LEU A 147 16.28 7.43 -16.51
N ILE A 148 15.19 6.70 -16.72
CA ILE A 148 14.89 6.06 -18.00
C ILE A 148 14.16 6.97 -19.00
N GLY A 149 13.97 8.24 -18.64
CA GLY A 149 13.43 9.26 -19.55
C GLY A 149 11.97 9.62 -19.34
N TRP A 150 11.24 9.00 -18.39
CA TRP A 150 9.88 9.42 -18.03
C TRP A 150 9.89 10.86 -17.48
N ARG A 151 8.87 11.63 -17.79
CA ARG A 151 8.70 13.00 -17.30
C ARG A 151 7.26 13.24 -16.84
N ALA A 152 7.12 14.00 -15.75
CA ALA A 152 5.85 14.57 -15.32
C ALA A 152 5.68 15.95 -15.97
N GLY A 153 4.93 16.01 -17.06
CA GLY A 153 4.68 17.25 -17.83
C GLY A 153 3.59 18.13 -17.23
N GLY A 154 2.75 17.62 -16.32
CA GLY A 154 1.59 18.31 -15.76
C GLY A 154 1.91 19.40 -14.72
N GLY A 155 3.19 19.59 -14.34
CA GLY A 155 3.59 20.55 -13.31
C GLY A 155 3.64 19.97 -11.90
N VAL A 156 4.17 20.77 -10.96
CA VAL A 156 4.46 20.29 -9.59
C VAL A 156 3.20 19.99 -8.79
N VAL A 157 2.19 20.85 -8.82
CA VAL A 157 0.96 20.68 -8.03
C VAL A 157 0.17 19.45 -8.46
N PRO A 158 -0.14 19.23 -9.75
CA PRO A 158 -0.75 18.00 -10.22
C PRO A 158 0.10 16.76 -9.92
N ALA A 159 1.43 16.84 -10.05
CA ALA A 159 2.31 15.71 -9.72
C ALA A 159 2.21 15.31 -8.24
N LEU A 160 2.17 16.28 -7.32
CA LEU A 160 1.93 16.00 -5.90
C LEU A 160 0.55 15.37 -5.66
N GLY A 161 -0.47 15.81 -6.39
CA GLY A 161 -1.79 15.19 -6.39
C GLY A 161 -1.74 13.72 -6.83
N ALA A 162 -1.02 13.42 -7.91
CA ALA A 162 -0.82 12.06 -8.42
C ALA A 162 -0.14 11.15 -7.37
N PHE A 163 0.95 11.62 -6.75
CA PHE A 163 1.60 10.88 -5.66
C PHE A 163 0.68 10.70 -4.45
N GLY A 164 -0.15 11.71 -4.15
CA GLY A 164 -1.18 11.62 -3.11
C GLY A 164 -2.21 10.52 -3.39
N LEU A 165 -2.71 10.40 -4.64
CA LEU A 165 -3.63 9.33 -5.03
C LEU A 165 -3.00 7.93 -4.95
N LEU A 166 -1.74 7.79 -5.35
CA LEU A 166 -0.98 6.55 -5.21
C LEU A 166 -0.83 6.11 -3.76
N LEU A 167 -0.50 7.06 -2.86
CA LEU A 167 -0.42 6.78 -1.43
C LEU A 167 -1.79 6.53 -0.80
N LEU A 168 -2.85 7.16 -1.31
CA LEU A 168 -4.22 6.91 -0.88
C LEU A 168 -4.67 5.49 -1.25
N LEU A 169 -4.37 5.02 -2.47
CA LEU A 169 -4.59 3.63 -2.88
C LEU A 169 -3.82 2.68 -1.95
N ARG A 170 -2.54 2.95 -1.69
CA ARG A 170 -1.73 2.16 -0.76
C ARG A 170 -2.34 2.11 0.63
N PHE A 171 -2.74 3.27 1.17
CA PHE A 171 -3.36 3.38 2.49
C PHE A 171 -4.61 2.50 2.61
N SER A 172 -5.49 2.52 1.62
CA SER A 172 -6.70 1.71 1.63
C SER A 172 -6.38 0.20 1.62
N LEU A 173 -5.41 -0.20 0.81
CA LEU A 173 -5.03 -1.60 0.64
C LEU A 173 -4.22 -2.16 1.84
N ILE A 174 -3.58 -1.31 2.65
CA ILE A 174 -3.00 -1.73 3.93
C ILE A 174 -4.05 -2.43 4.81
N TRP A 175 -5.28 -1.92 4.86
CA TRP A 175 -6.35 -2.54 5.66
C TRP A 175 -6.79 -3.90 5.12
N VAL A 176 -6.77 -4.09 3.81
CA VAL A 176 -6.95 -5.39 3.17
C VAL A 176 -5.84 -6.34 3.60
N GLY A 177 -4.59 -5.88 3.55
CA GLY A 177 -3.42 -6.66 3.97
C GLY A 177 -3.47 -7.05 5.46
N VAL A 178 -3.83 -6.11 6.33
CA VAL A 178 -4.02 -6.40 7.78
C VAL A 178 -5.10 -7.44 7.98
N TRP A 179 -6.27 -7.28 7.35
CA TRP A 179 -7.38 -8.21 7.48
C TRP A 179 -7.02 -9.62 6.99
N LEU A 180 -6.39 -9.74 5.80
CA LEU A 180 -5.92 -11.00 5.25
C LEU A 180 -4.85 -11.65 6.14
N GLY A 181 -3.88 -10.88 6.62
CA GLY A 181 -2.82 -11.38 7.50
C GLY A 181 -3.33 -11.91 8.86
N LEU A 182 -4.51 -11.42 9.33
CA LEU A 182 -5.18 -11.95 10.51
C LEU A 182 -6.07 -13.18 10.22
N LEU A 183 -6.33 -13.50 8.96
CA LEU A 183 -7.09 -14.67 8.54
C LEU A 183 -6.21 -15.86 8.24
N VAL A 184 -5.06 -15.60 7.63
CA VAL A 184 -4.16 -16.64 7.14
C VAL A 184 -3.31 -17.19 8.29
N PRO A 185 -3.17 -18.55 8.42
CA PRO A 185 -2.52 -19.16 9.58
C PRO A 185 -0.99 -19.08 9.56
N THR A 186 -0.37 -19.03 8.38
CA THR A 186 1.09 -19.06 8.25
C THR A 186 1.60 -18.05 7.22
N PRO A 187 2.87 -17.59 7.35
CA PRO A 187 3.48 -16.69 6.37
C PRO A 187 3.54 -17.28 4.96
N GLU A 188 3.73 -18.59 4.83
CA GLU A 188 3.77 -19.32 3.55
C GLU A 188 2.41 -19.26 2.85
N ALA A 189 1.32 -19.46 3.62
CA ALA A 189 -0.04 -19.32 3.09
C ALA A 189 -0.35 -17.87 2.68
N ALA A 190 0.18 -16.87 3.42
CA ALA A 190 0.09 -15.46 3.00
C ALA A 190 0.87 -15.22 1.69
N GLY A 191 2.04 -15.85 1.53
CA GLY A 191 2.79 -15.85 0.27
C GLY A 191 1.97 -16.40 -0.90
N GLY A 192 1.15 -17.43 -0.67
CA GLY A 192 0.26 -18.03 -1.67
C GLY A 192 -0.80 -17.05 -2.22
N LEU A 193 -1.17 -16.02 -1.47
CA LEU A 193 -2.09 -14.98 -1.94
C LEU A 193 -1.54 -14.19 -3.15
N TYR A 194 -0.20 -14.17 -3.34
CA TYR A 194 0.41 -13.55 -4.52
C TYR A 194 -0.07 -14.20 -5.83
N ALA A 195 -0.33 -15.52 -5.82
CA ALA A 195 -0.82 -16.24 -6.99
C ALA A 195 -2.19 -15.73 -7.46
N VAL A 196 -3.00 -15.18 -6.58
CA VAL A 196 -4.31 -14.58 -6.90
C VAL A 196 -4.18 -13.07 -7.13
N ALA A 197 -3.40 -12.38 -6.29
CA ALA A 197 -3.28 -10.93 -6.36
C ALA A 197 -2.58 -10.46 -7.63
N PHE A 198 -1.54 -11.18 -8.07
CA PHE A 198 -0.78 -10.78 -9.26
C PHE A 198 -1.64 -10.77 -10.54
N PRO A 199 -2.41 -11.82 -10.90
CA PRO A 199 -3.33 -11.76 -12.03
C PRO A 199 -4.37 -10.63 -11.92
N LEU A 200 -4.90 -10.37 -10.71
CA LEU A 200 -5.84 -9.27 -10.51
C LEU A 200 -5.22 -7.90 -10.77
N THR A 201 -3.94 -7.70 -10.44
CA THR A 201 -3.24 -6.47 -10.79
C THR A 201 -2.89 -6.38 -12.27
N MET A 202 -2.67 -7.53 -12.93
CA MET A 202 -2.44 -7.59 -14.38
C MET A 202 -3.70 -7.21 -15.17
N ILE A 203 -4.89 -7.55 -14.64
CA ILE A 203 -6.17 -7.14 -15.22
C ILE A 203 -6.45 -5.67 -14.80
N SER A 204 -5.63 -4.77 -15.30
CA SER A 204 -5.75 -3.33 -15.08
C SER A 204 -5.25 -2.55 -16.28
N SER A 205 -5.49 -1.25 -16.31
CA SER A 205 -4.98 -0.36 -17.36
C SER A 205 -3.48 -0.09 -17.29
N THR A 206 -2.74 -0.81 -16.43
CA THR A 206 -1.29 -0.57 -16.23
C THR A 206 -0.50 -0.75 -17.52
N PHE A 207 -0.69 -1.88 -18.20
CA PHE A 207 0.09 -2.26 -19.40
C PHE A 207 -0.66 -2.01 -20.70
N VAL A 208 -1.97 -2.23 -20.70
CA VAL A 208 -2.82 -2.16 -21.89
C VAL A 208 -4.10 -1.40 -21.53
N ALA A 209 -4.53 -0.53 -22.43
CA ALA A 209 -5.79 0.18 -22.26
C ALA A 209 -6.97 -0.81 -22.25
N PRO A 210 -7.97 -0.64 -21.38
CA PRO A 210 -9.16 -1.51 -21.32
C PRO A 210 -9.90 -1.62 -22.66
N SER A 211 -9.87 -0.55 -23.46
CA SER A 211 -10.47 -0.50 -24.80
C SER A 211 -9.83 -1.46 -25.82
N LEU A 212 -8.61 -1.91 -25.56
CA LEU A 212 -7.87 -2.87 -26.40
C LEU A 212 -8.03 -4.32 -25.94
N MET A 213 -8.70 -4.53 -24.82
CA MET A 213 -8.96 -5.86 -24.25
C MET A 213 -10.26 -6.45 -24.83
N PRO A 214 -10.45 -7.79 -24.78
CA PRO A 214 -11.75 -8.40 -25.05
C PRO A 214 -12.83 -7.75 -24.16
N GLY A 215 -14.03 -7.50 -24.68
CA GLY A 215 -15.05 -6.65 -24.06
C GLY A 215 -15.35 -6.96 -22.58
N TRP A 216 -15.48 -8.25 -22.21
CA TRP A 216 -15.69 -8.67 -20.83
C TRP A 216 -14.48 -8.35 -19.92
N LEU A 217 -13.26 -8.55 -20.44
CA LEU A 217 -12.02 -8.29 -19.70
C LEU A 217 -11.78 -6.79 -19.57
N GLY A 218 -12.04 -6.02 -20.62
CA GLY A 218 -11.98 -4.56 -20.61
C GLY A 218 -12.94 -3.96 -19.58
N ALA A 219 -14.17 -4.50 -19.47
CA ALA A 219 -15.11 -4.07 -18.45
C ALA A 219 -14.58 -4.33 -17.03
N VAL A 220 -14.03 -5.52 -16.75
CA VAL A 220 -13.40 -5.83 -15.46
C VAL A 220 -12.20 -4.92 -15.19
N ALA A 221 -11.35 -4.70 -16.18
CA ALA A 221 -10.19 -3.83 -16.06
C ALA A 221 -10.59 -2.36 -15.80
N ALA A 222 -11.63 -1.84 -16.45
CA ALA A 222 -12.11 -0.48 -16.24
C ALA A 222 -12.59 -0.25 -14.79
N TRP A 223 -13.28 -1.22 -14.19
CA TRP A 223 -13.75 -1.14 -12.80
C TRP A 223 -12.68 -1.46 -11.76
N ASN A 224 -11.48 -1.84 -12.16
CA ASN A 224 -10.40 -2.13 -11.23
C ASN A 224 -9.89 -0.83 -10.56
N PRO A 225 -9.78 -0.78 -9.22
CA PRO A 225 -9.24 0.38 -8.50
C PRO A 225 -7.86 0.84 -8.98
N ILE A 226 -7.03 -0.11 -9.40
CA ILE A 226 -5.69 0.16 -9.95
C ILE A 226 -5.79 0.93 -11.25
N SER A 227 -6.74 0.56 -12.11
CA SER A 227 -6.97 1.25 -13.39
C SER A 227 -7.40 2.69 -13.20
N SER A 228 -8.35 2.94 -12.29
CA SER A 228 -8.80 4.30 -11.98
C SER A 228 -7.65 5.15 -11.44
N THR A 229 -6.82 4.60 -10.54
CA THR A 229 -5.66 5.31 -10.00
C THR A 229 -4.59 5.54 -11.08
N ALA A 230 -4.30 4.54 -11.93
CA ALA A 230 -3.33 4.67 -13.02
C ALA A 230 -3.77 5.72 -14.05
N THR A 231 -5.04 5.74 -14.42
CA THR A 231 -5.60 6.72 -15.38
C THR A 231 -5.58 8.13 -14.77
N ALA A 232 -6.05 8.30 -13.54
CA ALA A 232 -6.03 9.58 -12.84
C ALA A 232 -4.60 10.14 -12.67
N THR A 233 -3.63 9.27 -12.36
CA THR A 233 -2.24 9.70 -12.23
C THR A 233 -1.60 10.04 -13.57
N ARG A 234 -1.97 9.37 -14.68
CA ARG A 234 -1.57 9.78 -16.03
C ARG A 234 -2.05 11.17 -16.36
N GLU A 235 -3.32 11.47 -16.12
CA GLU A 235 -3.89 12.81 -16.32
C GLU A 235 -3.12 13.88 -15.52
N LEU A 236 -2.89 13.64 -14.24
CA LEU A 236 -2.19 14.59 -13.36
C LEU A 236 -0.70 14.75 -13.72
N PHE A 237 -0.04 13.71 -14.17
CA PHE A 237 1.34 13.81 -14.66
C PHE A 237 1.43 14.44 -16.07
N GLY A 238 0.30 14.65 -16.77
CA GLY A 238 0.31 15.12 -18.16
C GLY A 238 0.85 14.07 -19.13
N ASN A 239 0.71 12.79 -18.78
CA ASN A 239 1.12 11.65 -19.60
C ASN A 239 -0.03 11.17 -20.49
N PRO A 240 0.25 10.41 -21.55
CA PRO A 240 -0.78 9.89 -22.45
C PRO A 240 -1.84 9.07 -21.71
N VAL A 241 -3.10 9.39 -21.94
CA VAL A 241 -4.25 8.63 -21.48
C VAL A 241 -4.87 7.94 -22.68
N ALA A 242 -4.97 6.62 -22.63
CA ALA A 242 -5.72 5.91 -23.65
C ALA A 242 -7.21 6.17 -23.39
N GLY A 243 -7.86 6.88 -24.29
CA GLY A 243 -9.29 7.18 -24.19
C GLY A 243 -10.11 5.90 -24.06
N GLY A 244 -10.90 5.81 -23.01
CA GLY A 244 -11.88 4.75 -22.78
C GLY A 244 -13.28 5.31 -23.01
N GLY A 245 -14.18 4.46 -23.47
CA GLY A 245 -15.58 4.84 -23.69
C GLY A 245 -16.48 4.54 -22.49
N THR A 246 -15.91 4.25 -21.32
CA THR A 246 -16.70 3.91 -20.12
C THR A 246 -16.77 5.09 -19.16
N TRP A 247 -17.92 5.26 -18.49
CA TRP A 247 -18.13 6.31 -17.50
C TRP A 247 -17.05 6.30 -16.39
N VAL A 248 -16.58 5.11 -15.99
CA VAL A 248 -15.55 4.94 -14.96
C VAL A 248 -14.20 5.52 -15.40
N GLU A 249 -13.85 5.35 -16.66
CA GLU A 249 -12.60 5.88 -17.23
C GLU A 249 -12.66 7.39 -17.40
N GLU A 250 -13.82 7.94 -17.80
CA GLU A 250 -14.05 9.38 -17.91
C GLU A 250 -14.02 10.08 -16.55
N HIS A 251 -14.32 9.36 -15.46
CA HIS A 251 -14.32 9.89 -14.10
C HIS A 251 -13.19 9.27 -13.26
N ALA A 252 -12.04 9.01 -13.87
CA ALA A 252 -10.92 8.32 -13.22
C ALA A 252 -10.44 9.02 -11.94
N LEU A 253 -10.36 10.35 -11.90
CA LEU A 253 -10.01 11.13 -10.70
C LEU A 253 -10.99 10.90 -9.56
N LEU A 254 -12.30 10.90 -9.83
CA LEU A 254 -13.32 10.61 -8.83
C LEU A 254 -13.17 9.17 -8.32
N MET A 255 -13.02 8.22 -9.22
CA MET A 255 -12.89 6.81 -8.88
C MET A 255 -11.60 6.49 -8.13
N ALA A 256 -10.51 7.20 -8.41
CA ALA A 256 -9.24 7.08 -7.67
C ALA A 256 -9.36 7.54 -6.21
N VAL A 257 -10.42 8.24 -5.82
CA VAL A 257 -10.75 8.60 -4.43
C VAL A 257 -11.84 7.69 -3.88
N VAL A 258 -12.89 7.42 -4.66
CA VAL A 258 -14.05 6.63 -4.22
C VAL A 258 -13.65 5.19 -3.90
N TRP A 259 -12.83 4.54 -4.74
CA TRP A 259 -12.37 3.19 -4.50
C TRP A 259 -11.56 3.04 -3.20
N PRO A 260 -10.50 3.83 -2.96
CA PRO A 260 -9.78 3.78 -1.69
C PRO A 260 -10.65 4.08 -0.48
N ALA A 261 -11.58 5.05 -0.59
CA ALA A 261 -12.52 5.35 0.49
C ALA A 261 -13.42 4.15 0.79
N ALA A 262 -14.03 3.53 -0.23
CA ALA A 262 -14.89 2.35 -0.08
C ALA A 262 -14.12 1.16 0.52
N ILE A 263 -12.91 0.87 0.02
CA ILE A 263 -12.05 -0.19 0.54
C ILE A 263 -11.72 0.07 2.01
N THR A 264 -11.35 1.30 2.37
CA THR A 264 -11.03 1.67 3.76
C THR A 264 -12.24 1.52 4.66
N LEU A 265 -13.41 2.00 4.25
CA LEU A 265 -14.65 1.91 5.02
C LEU A 265 -15.09 0.47 5.29
N VAL A 266 -14.79 -0.45 4.39
CA VAL A 266 -15.11 -1.88 4.54
C VAL A 266 -14.04 -2.61 5.34
N PHE A 267 -12.78 -2.51 4.95
CA PHE A 267 -11.72 -3.37 5.49
C PHE A 267 -11.13 -2.88 6.81
N LEU A 268 -11.16 -1.59 7.10
CA LEU A 268 -10.71 -1.08 8.39
C LEU A 268 -11.56 -1.63 9.56
N PRO A 269 -12.92 -1.55 9.55
CA PRO A 269 -13.70 -2.14 10.62
C PRO A 269 -13.60 -3.67 10.66
N LEU A 270 -13.47 -4.34 9.51
CA LEU A 270 -13.25 -5.79 9.45
C LEU A 270 -11.92 -6.19 10.10
N ALA A 271 -10.83 -5.48 9.81
CA ALA A 271 -9.53 -5.70 10.42
C ALA A 271 -9.57 -5.49 11.94
N VAL A 272 -10.17 -4.38 12.39
CA VAL A 272 -10.32 -4.08 13.83
C VAL A 272 -11.19 -5.13 14.54
N ARG A 273 -12.31 -5.54 13.93
CA ARG A 273 -13.19 -6.58 14.48
C ARG A 273 -12.45 -7.92 14.59
N ARG A 274 -11.73 -8.31 13.55
CA ARG A 274 -10.97 -9.57 13.54
C ARG A 274 -9.89 -9.56 14.61
N PHE A 275 -9.14 -8.45 14.73
CA PHE A 275 -8.14 -8.28 15.79
C PHE A 275 -8.74 -8.47 17.19
N ARG A 276 -9.94 -7.93 17.45
CA ARG A 276 -10.65 -8.10 18.73
C ARG A 276 -11.12 -9.53 18.97
N LEU A 277 -11.53 -10.26 17.91
CA LEU A 277 -11.99 -11.65 18.04
C LEU A 277 -10.84 -12.60 18.37
N LEU A 278 -9.66 -12.35 17.84
CA LEU A 278 -8.46 -13.09 18.22
C LEU A 278 -8.03 -12.79 19.66
N SER A 279 -8.62 -11.79 20.32
CA SER A 279 -8.33 -11.38 21.69
C SER A 279 -9.22 -12.08 22.75
N ARG A 280 -10.13 -12.93 22.36
CA ARG A 280 -10.96 -13.76 23.22
C ARG A 280 -10.50 -15.20 23.19
#